data_5483f8319beabd2e64277d963adc1f93
#
_entry.id   5483f8319beabd2e64277d963adc1f93
#
_cell.length_a   1.000
_cell.length_b   1.000
_cell.length_c   1.000
_cell.angle_alpha   90.00
_cell.angle_beta   90.00
_cell.angle_gamma   90.00
#
_symmetry.space_group_name_H-M   'P 1'
#
loop_
_entity.id
_entity.type
_entity.pdbx_description
1 polymer ?
#
loop_
_entity_poly.entity_id
_entity_poly.type
_entity_poly.pdbx_seq_one_letter_code
_entity_poly.pdbx_strand_id
1 'polypeptide(L)'
;MVNNMTYSEIRHQFAEQLSWTDTRLLAWATEIIGVPKERPANSFVLHAPLELMARGALLPRLPSGDRDHARARIVWLVVSYLEAGASVSLPGSLSPPSISGAVSSLLKAIEASDLDEVDRYAAWLGENASAADLKRLLGTSFACSLAGAAHGSIALHLMGRTPAIGRSVLRGIAREIGRHPEWRVQANGLASGDRPLLDALLEIPDLGMPGSNFIFQMVAHGADAAIDLLGDVSSDSIAGARALSRVAAWSMLQDSAEHIPYGWTHTLSIPQAVMSLDLDPAVAVAVAGTQIVGFRASMGTRRLDPWRSPQEAAPSHAVDLVSSALRHFDAHLVKYTLACFDAAAADPEQAHLYVAAASHLSSWWATQPDDGFFDSVDQ
;
A
#
# COMPACT_ATOMS: atom_id res chain seq x y z
N MET A 1 6.66 -15.27 -14.90
CA MET A 1 5.55 -16.27 -14.92
C MET A 1 5.11 -16.38 -13.49
N VAL A 2 3.83 -16.25 -13.22
CA VAL A 2 3.26 -16.52 -11.88
C VAL A 2 3.17 -18.03 -11.77
N ASN A 3 3.46 -18.56 -10.58
CA ASN A 3 3.39 -19.99 -10.30
C ASN A 3 1.99 -20.54 -10.63
N ASN A 4 1.93 -21.65 -11.36
CA ASN A 4 0.69 -22.31 -11.77
C ASN A 4 0.21 -23.40 -10.79
N MET A 5 0.76 -23.44 -9.57
CA MET A 5 0.31 -24.41 -8.57
C MET A 5 -1.14 -24.15 -8.16
N THR A 6 -1.93 -25.21 -8.17
CA THR A 6 -3.32 -25.22 -7.71
C THR A 6 -3.40 -25.31 -6.18
N TYR A 7 -4.57 -25.02 -5.62
CA TYR A 7 -4.85 -25.20 -4.18
C TYR A 7 -4.56 -26.64 -3.70
N SER A 8 -4.92 -27.64 -4.50
CA SER A 8 -4.70 -29.06 -4.16
C SER A 8 -3.20 -29.39 -4.07
N GLU A 9 -2.39 -28.86 -5.01
CA GLU A 9 -0.94 -29.04 -4.99
C GLU A 9 -0.30 -28.34 -3.81
N ILE A 10 -0.71 -27.12 -3.48
CA ILE A 10 -0.27 -26.41 -2.29
C ILE A 10 -0.60 -27.21 -1.02
N ARG A 11 -1.81 -27.73 -0.89
CA ARG A 11 -2.21 -28.54 0.27
C ARG A 11 -1.39 -29.83 0.41
N HIS A 12 -1.04 -30.43 -0.71
CA HIS A 12 -0.23 -31.66 -0.69
C HIS A 12 1.22 -31.39 -0.35
N GLN A 13 1.85 -30.42 -1.04
CA GLN A 13 3.29 -30.17 -0.91
C GLN A 13 3.66 -29.38 0.36
N PHE A 14 2.75 -28.54 0.86
CA PHE A 14 2.97 -27.65 2.01
C PHE A 14 2.06 -27.97 3.20
N ALA A 15 1.64 -29.24 3.34
CA ALA A 15 0.77 -29.68 4.42
C ALA A 15 1.35 -29.35 5.82
N GLU A 16 2.67 -29.42 5.99
CA GLU A 16 3.34 -29.04 7.23
C GLU A 16 3.13 -27.55 7.52
N GLN A 17 3.45 -26.65 6.55
CA GLN A 17 3.31 -25.20 6.71
C GLN A 17 1.87 -24.79 6.97
N LEU A 18 0.93 -25.47 6.30
CA LEU A 18 -0.50 -25.25 6.51
C LEU A 18 -1.01 -25.74 7.87
N SER A 19 -0.27 -26.62 8.56
CA SER A 19 -0.58 -27.06 9.93
C SER A 19 -0.06 -26.11 11.02
N TRP A 20 0.83 -25.17 10.68
CA TRP A 20 1.40 -24.23 11.65
C TRP A 20 0.35 -23.22 12.15
N THR A 21 0.65 -22.50 13.23
CA THR A 21 -0.15 -21.33 13.61
C THR A 21 -0.01 -20.22 12.58
N ASP A 22 -0.99 -19.31 12.50
CA ASP A 22 -0.92 -18.14 11.60
C ASP A 22 0.36 -17.34 11.81
N THR A 23 0.76 -17.13 13.07
CA THR A 23 2.00 -16.40 13.41
C THR A 23 3.25 -17.09 12.83
N ARG A 24 3.34 -18.43 12.94
CA ARG A 24 4.49 -19.17 12.41
C ARG A 24 4.51 -19.18 10.88
N LEU A 25 3.35 -19.34 10.25
CA LEU A 25 3.21 -19.29 8.78
C LEU A 25 3.63 -17.92 8.23
N LEU A 26 3.14 -16.85 8.85
CA LEU A 26 3.48 -15.48 8.45
C LEU A 26 4.96 -15.16 8.69
N ALA A 27 5.56 -15.63 9.78
CA ALA A 27 6.99 -15.45 10.04
C ALA A 27 7.84 -16.13 8.96
N TRP A 28 7.55 -17.39 8.62
CA TRP A 28 8.21 -18.10 7.52
C TRP A 28 8.06 -17.38 6.17
N ALA A 29 6.85 -16.94 5.85
CA ALA A 29 6.60 -16.19 4.61
C ALA A 29 7.42 -14.90 4.56
N THR A 30 7.57 -14.24 5.70
CA THR A 30 8.34 -12.99 5.81
C THR A 30 9.83 -13.17 5.62
N GLU A 31 10.41 -14.26 6.13
CA GLU A 31 11.83 -14.59 5.92
C GLU A 31 12.17 -14.72 4.43
N ILE A 32 11.22 -15.18 3.63
CA ILE A 32 11.41 -15.39 2.19
C ILE A 32 11.09 -14.09 1.42
N ILE A 33 9.90 -13.52 1.63
CA ILE A 33 9.41 -12.36 0.87
C ILE A 33 10.14 -11.06 1.28
N GLY A 34 10.72 -11.00 2.47
CA GLY A 34 11.55 -9.89 2.94
C GLY A 34 12.91 -9.76 2.22
N VAL A 35 13.35 -10.78 1.47
CA VAL A 35 14.60 -10.74 0.72
C VAL A 35 14.36 -10.09 -0.65
N PRO A 36 14.99 -8.93 -0.96
CA PRO A 36 14.78 -8.27 -2.25
C PRO A 36 15.33 -9.09 -3.42
N LYS A 37 14.85 -8.80 -4.62
CA LYS A 37 15.34 -9.39 -5.86
C LYS A 37 16.44 -8.51 -6.48
N GLU A 38 17.36 -9.14 -7.23
CA GLU A 38 18.50 -8.44 -7.87
C GLU A 38 18.06 -7.40 -8.89
N ARG A 39 17.05 -7.71 -9.69
CA ARG A 39 16.49 -6.78 -10.69
C ARG A 39 15.57 -5.76 -10.01
N PRO A 40 15.36 -4.58 -10.62
CA PRO A 40 14.29 -3.67 -10.20
C PRO A 40 12.98 -4.42 -10.04
N ALA A 41 12.25 -4.10 -8.98
CA ALA A 41 11.00 -4.78 -8.68
C ALA A 41 9.98 -4.56 -9.82
N ASN A 42 9.48 -5.65 -10.38
CA ASN A 42 8.26 -5.60 -11.18
C ASN A 42 7.05 -5.42 -10.26
N SER A 43 5.86 -5.28 -10.83
CA SER A 43 4.63 -5.07 -10.05
C SER A 43 4.44 -6.15 -8.98
N PHE A 44 4.62 -7.43 -9.30
CA PHE A 44 4.45 -8.52 -8.34
C PHE A 44 5.48 -8.44 -7.18
N VAL A 45 6.77 -8.32 -7.50
CA VAL A 45 7.85 -8.26 -6.50
C VAL A 45 7.69 -7.05 -5.57
N LEU A 46 7.24 -5.91 -6.10
CA LEU A 46 6.99 -4.71 -5.31
C LEU A 46 5.80 -4.88 -4.36
N HIS A 47 4.74 -5.57 -4.80
CA HIS A 47 3.51 -5.72 -4.03
C HIS A 47 3.53 -6.89 -3.05
N ALA A 48 4.26 -7.98 -3.33
CA ALA A 48 4.23 -9.19 -2.51
C ALA A 48 4.50 -8.96 -1.00
N PRO A 49 5.50 -8.15 -0.58
CA PRO A 49 5.70 -7.84 0.83
C PRO A 49 4.52 -7.08 1.45
N LEU A 50 3.94 -6.13 0.73
CA LEU A 50 2.80 -5.34 1.19
C LEU A 50 1.53 -6.17 1.26
N GLU A 51 1.33 -7.05 0.29
CA GLU A 51 0.25 -8.02 0.26
C GLU A 51 0.34 -8.97 1.46
N LEU A 52 1.52 -9.53 1.74
CA LEU A 52 1.73 -10.39 2.91
C LEU A 52 1.33 -9.69 4.21
N MET A 53 1.76 -8.43 4.40
CA MET A 53 1.40 -7.65 5.58
C MET A 53 -0.10 -7.38 5.66
N ALA A 54 -0.74 -7.03 4.54
CA ALA A 54 -2.18 -6.80 4.50
C ALA A 54 -2.98 -8.09 4.78
N ARG A 55 -2.56 -9.23 4.21
CA ARG A 55 -3.14 -10.55 4.54
C ARG A 55 -2.97 -10.88 6.03
N GLY A 56 -1.79 -10.66 6.59
CA GLY A 56 -1.54 -10.86 8.02
C GLY A 56 -2.45 -9.99 8.91
N ALA A 57 -2.77 -8.76 8.50
CA ALA A 57 -3.67 -7.87 9.22
C ALA A 57 -5.16 -8.25 9.09
N LEU A 58 -5.56 -8.82 7.95
CA LEU A 58 -6.94 -9.25 7.69
C LEU A 58 -7.25 -10.66 8.21
N LEU A 59 -6.28 -11.57 8.21
CA LEU A 59 -6.48 -12.98 8.57
C LEU A 59 -7.19 -13.20 9.93
N PRO A 60 -6.88 -12.45 11.01
CA PRO A 60 -7.60 -12.56 12.28
C PRO A 60 -9.08 -12.19 12.22
N ARG A 61 -9.52 -11.48 11.18
CA ARG A 61 -10.94 -11.09 11.00
C ARG A 61 -11.80 -12.24 10.46
N LEU A 62 -11.18 -13.32 9.94
CA LEU A 62 -11.89 -14.54 9.58
C LEU A 62 -12.04 -15.47 10.80
N PRO A 63 -13.18 -16.16 10.93
CA PRO A 63 -13.30 -17.31 11.83
C PRO A 63 -12.19 -18.34 11.56
N SER A 64 -11.73 -19.03 12.60
CA SER A 64 -10.60 -19.96 12.46
C SER A 64 -10.87 -21.09 11.44
N GLY A 65 -12.12 -21.54 11.33
CA GLY A 65 -12.52 -22.56 10.35
C GLY A 65 -12.53 -22.11 8.89
N ASP A 66 -12.48 -20.79 8.64
CA ASP A 66 -12.57 -20.23 7.27
C ASP A 66 -11.21 -19.76 6.75
N ARG A 67 -10.12 -20.03 7.50
CA ARG A 67 -8.76 -19.52 7.18
C ARG A 67 -7.97 -20.38 6.20
N ASP A 68 -8.38 -21.61 5.93
CA ASP A 68 -7.57 -22.57 5.16
C ASP A 68 -7.23 -22.05 3.75
N HIS A 69 -8.21 -21.48 3.05
CA HIS A 69 -7.97 -20.90 1.72
C HIS A 69 -7.06 -19.68 1.78
N ALA A 70 -7.24 -18.81 2.77
CA ALA A 70 -6.38 -17.64 2.97
C ALA A 70 -4.93 -18.04 3.27
N ARG A 71 -4.72 -19.08 4.07
CA ARG A 71 -3.40 -19.64 4.41
C ARG A 71 -2.73 -20.27 3.19
N ALA A 72 -3.49 -21.02 2.38
CA ALA A 72 -2.98 -21.58 1.14
C ALA A 72 -2.55 -20.48 0.15
N ARG A 73 -3.29 -19.36 0.10
CA ARG A 73 -2.91 -18.20 -0.74
C ARG A 73 -1.63 -17.53 -0.23
N ILE A 74 -1.37 -17.50 1.08
CA ILE A 74 -0.08 -17.04 1.62
C ILE A 74 1.07 -17.95 1.17
N VAL A 75 0.89 -19.28 1.21
CA VAL A 75 1.90 -20.22 0.71
C VAL A 75 2.14 -20.04 -0.79
N TRP A 76 1.08 -19.90 -1.58
CA TRP A 76 1.17 -19.59 -3.01
C TRP A 76 1.98 -18.32 -3.29
N LEU A 77 1.74 -17.25 -2.52
CA LEU A 77 2.49 -15.98 -2.63
C LEU A 77 3.99 -16.21 -2.38
N VAL A 78 4.35 -17.00 -1.38
CA VAL A 78 5.75 -17.35 -1.07
C VAL A 78 6.40 -18.11 -2.23
N VAL A 79 5.74 -19.14 -2.75
CA VAL A 79 6.28 -19.95 -3.85
C VAL A 79 6.45 -19.11 -5.10
N SER A 80 5.45 -18.29 -5.44
CA SER A 80 5.51 -17.36 -6.57
C SER A 80 6.65 -16.34 -6.39
N TYR A 81 6.89 -15.88 -5.16
CA TYR A 81 8.00 -14.95 -4.89
C TYR A 81 9.37 -15.62 -5.04
N LEU A 82 9.53 -16.88 -4.63
CA LEU A 82 10.77 -17.63 -4.85
C LEU A 82 11.12 -17.72 -6.33
N GLU A 83 10.14 -17.93 -7.19
CA GLU A 83 10.29 -18.03 -8.63
C GLU A 83 10.47 -16.67 -9.35
N ALA A 84 10.22 -15.55 -8.68
CA ALA A 84 10.25 -14.21 -9.28
C ALA A 84 11.65 -13.69 -9.64
N GLY A 85 12.70 -14.46 -9.42
CA GLY A 85 14.07 -14.14 -9.80
C GLY A 85 15.08 -14.34 -8.68
N ALA A 86 16.36 -14.11 -8.99
CA ALA A 86 17.46 -14.23 -8.04
C ALA A 86 17.33 -13.25 -6.88
N SER A 87 17.64 -13.74 -5.68
CA SER A 87 17.60 -12.94 -4.44
C SER A 87 18.94 -12.25 -4.18
N VAL A 88 18.87 -11.01 -3.69
CA VAL A 88 20.04 -10.23 -3.33
C VAL A 88 20.67 -10.80 -2.05
N SER A 89 21.94 -11.16 -2.12
CA SER A 89 22.72 -11.52 -0.94
C SER A 89 22.91 -10.31 -0.03
N LEU A 90 22.94 -10.52 1.28
CA LEU A 90 23.24 -9.44 2.21
C LEU A 90 24.75 -9.17 2.24
N PRO A 91 25.20 -7.96 1.88
CA PRO A 91 26.63 -7.62 1.89
C PRO A 91 27.10 -7.39 3.33
N GLY A 92 27.68 -8.39 3.95
CA GLY A 92 28.36 -8.30 5.25
C GLY A 92 27.52 -7.79 6.43
N SER A 93 28.04 -7.90 7.65
CA SER A 93 27.39 -7.39 8.86
C SER A 93 27.79 -5.93 9.16
N LEU A 94 26.88 -5.19 9.79
CA LEU A 94 27.10 -3.83 10.30
C LEU A 94 27.06 -3.80 11.83
N SER A 95 27.74 -2.83 12.41
CA SER A 95 27.65 -2.51 13.83
C SER A 95 27.51 -1.00 14.01
N PRO A 96 26.38 -0.40 13.58
CA PRO A 96 26.18 1.03 13.75
C PRO A 96 26.03 1.37 15.25
N PRO A 97 26.45 2.57 15.66
CA PRO A 97 26.51 2.97 17.07
C PRO A 97 25.09 3.19 17.68
N SER A 98 24.08 3.44 16.84
CA SER A 98 22.70 3.71 17.28
C SER A 98 21.71 3.56 16.12
N ILE A 99 20.41 3.43 16.48
CA ILE A 99 19.32 3.43 15.48
C ILE A 99 19.32 4.74 14.69
N SER A 100 19.44 5.89 15.32
CA SER A 100 19.48 7.19 14.62
C SER A 100 20.70 7.33 13.70
N GLY A 101 21.85 6.80 14.10
CA GLY A 101 23.04 6.75 13.26
C GLY A 101 22.84 5.85 12.04
N ALA A 102 22.25 4.69 12.21
CA ALA A 102 21.92 3.77 11.12
C ALA A 102 20.90 4.38 10.13
N VAL A 103 19.86 5.07 10.64
CA VAL A 103 18.90 5.81 9.80
C VAL A 103 19.60 6.91 8.99
N SER A 104 20.44 7.72 9.62
CA SER A 104 21.18 8.78 8.93
C SER A 104 22.07 8.20 7.81
N SER A 105 22.71 7.06 8.06
CA SER A 105 23.55 6.39 7.06
C SER A 105 22.72 5.75 5.94
N LEU A 106 21.55 5.15 6.27
CA LEU A 106 20.61 4.65 5.26
C LEU A 106 20.14 5.76 4.32
N LEU A 107 19.75 6.91 4.85
CA LEU A 107 19.28 8.03 4.03
C LEU A 107 20.39 8.57 3.12
N LYS A 108 21.63 8.66 3.61
CA LYS A 108 22.79 9.02 2.77
C LYS A 108 23.07 8.00 1.69
N ALA A 109 22.98 6.71 2.00
CA ALA A 109 23.16 5.64 1.02
C ALA A 109 22.06 5.69 -0.07
N ILE A 110 20.81 5.98 0.31
CA ILE A 110 19.69 6.21 -0.62
C ILE A 110 20.01 7.39 -1.56
N GLU A 111 20.41 8.52 -1.01
CA GLU A 111 20.77 9.71 -1.80
C GLU A 111 21.94 9.47 -2.76
N ALA A 112 22.89 8.63 -2.36
CA ALA A 112 24.04 8.23 -3.19
C ALA A 112 23.72 7.09 -4.16
N SER A 113 22.53 6.51 -4.14
CA SER A 113 22.15 5.27 -4.87
C SER A 113 23.11 4.10 -4.60
N ASP A 114 23.70 4.03 -3.39
CA ASP A 114 24.55 2.94 -2.95
C ASP A 114 23.69 1.79 -2.41
N LEU A 115 23.25 0.92 -3.32
CA LEU A 115 22.30 -0.13 -3.00
C LEU A 115 22.85 -1.19 -2.03
N ASP A 116 24.16 -1.37 -1.96
CA ASP A 116 24.78 -2.32 -1.02
C ASP A 116 24.74 -1.76 0.41
N GLU A 117 25.07 -0.48 0.58
CA GLU A 117 24.91 0.19 1.89
C GLU A 117 23.44 0.33 2.28
N VAL A 118 22.53 0.63 1.32
CA VAL A 118 21.08 0.62 1.57
C VAL A 118 20.63 -0.73 2.13
N ASP A 119 21.03 -1.83 1.51
CA ASP A 119 20.68 -3.18 1.96
C ASP A 119 21.20 -3.48 3.36
N ARG A 120 22.45 -3.11 3.65
CA ARG A 120 23.10 -3.35 4.95
C ARG A 120 22.40 -2.59 6.08
N TYR A 121 22.18 -1.27 5.90
CA TYR A 121 21.52 -0.45 6.92
C TYR A 121 20.04 -0.81 7.08
N ALA A 122 19.33 -1.08 5.99
CA ALA A 122 17.92 -1.48 6.07
C ALA A 122 17.73 -2.85 6.74
N ALA A 123 18.60 -3.82 6.45
CA ALA A 123 18.57 -5.11 7.14
C ALA A 123 18.81 -4.95 8.64
N TRP A 124 19.88 -4.23 9.03
CA TRP A 124 20.19 -3.99 10.45
C TRP A 124 19.06 -3.26 11.16
N LEU A 125 18.48 -2.22 10.55
CA LEU A 125 17.33 -1.49 11.11
C LEU A 125 16.11 -2.41 11.26
N GLY A 126 15.86 -3.27 10.30
CA GLY A 126 14.78 -4.27 10.35
C GLY A 126 14.91 -5.23 11.54
N GLU A 127 16.13 -5.55 11.95
CA GLU A 127 16.40 -6.41 13.11
C GLU A 127 16.34 -5.66 14.45
N ASN A 128 16.85 -4.43 14.49
CA ASN A 128 17.18 -3.72 15.75
C ASN A 128 16.22 -2.57 16.10
N ALA A 129 15.49 -1.99 15.13
CA ALA A 129 14.55 -0.91 15.36
C ALA A 129 13.11 -1.40 15.55
N SER A 130 12.32 -0.71 16.35
CA SER A 130 10.87 -0.95 16.42
C SER A 130 10.16 -0.36 15.20
N ALA A 131 8.95 -0.87 14.88
CA ALA A 131 8.11 -0.28 13.82
C ALA A 131 7.78 1.20 14.11
N ALA A 132 7.63 1.58 15.37
CA ALA A 132 7.41 2.97 15.79
C ALA A 132 8.64 3.85 15.51
N ASP A 133 9.85 3.36 15.79
CA ASP A 133 11.09 4.09 15.48
C ASP A 133 11.26 4.27 13.97
N LEU A 134 10.99 3.23 13.18
CA LEU A 134 11.07 3.30 11.72
C LEU A 134 10.07 4.32 11.15
N LYS A 135 8.82 4.31 11.62
CA LYS A 135 7.82 5.31 11.23
C LYS A 135 8.28 6.74 11.54
N ARG A 136 8.73 6.98 12.76
CA ARG A 136 9.15 8.29 13.23
C ARG A 136 10.41 8.80 12.51
N LEU A 137 11.39 7.93 12.25
CA LEU A 137 12.69 8.32 11.72
C LEU A 137 12.79 8.30 10.19
N LEU A 138 12.04 7.43 9.52
CA LEU A 138 12.01 7.29 8.07
C LEU A 138 10.75 7.91 7.44
N GLY A 139 9.74 8.22 8.23
CA GLY A 139 8.40 8.62 7.77
C GLY A 139 8.43 9.71 6.72
N THR A 140 9.06 10.85 6.99
CA THR A 140 9.12 11.97 6.04
C THR A 140 9.83 11.59 4.73
N SER A 141 10.99 10.93 4.82
CA SER A 141 11.75 10.55 3.63
C SER A 141 10.98 9.58 2.74
N PHE A 142 10.33 8.58 3.33
CA PHE A 142 9.59 7.55 2.62
C PHE A 142 8.24 8.04 2.11
N ALA A 143 7.55 8.92 2.85
CA ALA A 143 6.30 9.53 2.40
C ALA A 143 6.49 10.44 1.18
N CYS A 144 7.58 11.21 1.16
CA CYS A 144 7.91 12.07 0.02
C CYS A 144 8.45 11.29 -1.20
N SER A 145 8.87 10.04 -1.05
CA SER A 145 9.40 9.26 -2.16
C SER A 145 8.28 8.72 -3.05
N LEU A 146 8.41 8.94 -4.36
CA LEU A 146 7.55 8.37 -5.40
C LEU A 146 8.19 7.11 -6.03
N ALA A 147 9.44 6.81 -5.70
CA ALA A 147 10.10 5.57 -6.11
C ALA A 147 9.40 4.34 -5.53
N GLY A 148 9.55 3.19 -6.19
CA GLY A 148 8.79 2.00 -5.82
C GLY A 148 7.27 2.26 -5.81
N ALA A 149 6.78 3.06 -6.76
CA ALA A 149 5.37 3.45 -6.90
C ALA A 149 4.78 4.07 -5.60
N ALA A 150 5.55 4.91 -4.91
CA ALA A 150 5.19 5.56 -3.63
C ALA A 150 4.83 4.58 -2.49
N HIS A 151 5.24 3.31 -2.59
CA HIS A 151 4.90 2.28 -1.60
C HIS A 151 5.70 2.38 -0.30
N GLY A 152 6.65 3.32 -0.19
CA GLY A 152 7.41 3.56 1.04
C GLY A 152 6.54 3.86 2.24
N SER A 153 5.54 4.74 2.08
CA SER A 153 4.56 5.08 3.12
C SER A 153 3.69 3.87 3.49
N ILE A 154 3.20 3.11 2.50
CA ILE A 154 2.38 1.90 2.74
C ILE A 154 3.18 0.86 3.52
N ALA A 155 4.45 0.64 3.17
CA ALA A 155 5.30 -0.30 3.89
C ALA A 155 5.45 0.09 5.36
N LEU A 156 5.78 1.34 5.66
CA LEU A 156 5.89 1.83 7.05
C LEU A 156 4.56 1.77 7.80
N HIS A 157 3.44 2.07 7.13
CA HIS A 157 2.10 1.96 7.73
C HIS A 157 1.79 0.51 8.13
N LEU A 158 1.97 -0.43 7.22
CA LEU A 158 1.65 -1.84 7.42
C LEU A 158 2.59 -2.54 8.42
N MET A 159 3.87 -2.12 8.53
CA MET A 159 4.79 -2.60 9.56
C MET A 159 4.23 -2.44 10.98
N GLY A 160 3.51 -1.34 11.24
CA GLY A 160 2.88 -1.12 12.54
C GLY A 160 1.68 -2.02 12.82
N ARG A 161 1.06 -2.57 11.77
CA ARG A 161 -0.09 -3.48 11.87
C ARG A 161 0.31 -4.92 12.12
N THR A 162 1.46 -5.32 11.65
CA THR A 162 1.98 -6.69 11.71
C THR A 162 3.43 -6.68 12.20
N PRO A 163 3.68 -6.33 13.47
CA PRO A 163 5.04 -6.08 13.98
C PRO A 163 6.01 -7.24 13.79
N ALA A 164 5.52 -8.48 13.84
CA ALA A 164 6.33 -9.67 13.64
C ALA A 164 6.78 -9.88 12.18
N ILE A 165 6.08 -9.25 11.22
CA ILE A 165 6.27 -9.47 9.79
C ILE A 165 6.98 -8.30 9.13
N GLY A 166 6.67 -7.06 9.54
CA GLY A 166 6.90 -5.89 8.71
C GLY A 166 8.35 -5.46 8.56
N ARG A 167 9.21 -5.73 9.53
CA ARG A 167 10.53 -5.09 9.58
C ARG A 167 11.51 -5.60 8.52
N SER A 168 11.46 -6.88 8.17
CA SER A 168 12.31 -7.45 7.12
C SER A 168 12.02 -6.89 5.72
N VAL A 169 10.78 -6.43 5.47
CA VAL A 169 10.41 -5.82 4.18
C VAL A 169 11.02 -4.43 3.96
N LEU A 170 11.58 -3.79 5.02
CA LEU A 170 12.26 -2.51 4.91
C LEU A 170 13.37 -2.53 3.86
N ARG A 171 14.12 -3.64 3.77
CA ARG A 171 15.22 -3.80 2.84
C ARG A 171 14.77 -3.66 1.38
N GLY A 172 13.69 -4.35 0.99
CA GLY A 172 13.18 -4.29 -0.38
C GLY A 172 12.71 -2.90 -0.78
N ILE A 173 11.91 -2.26 0.07
CA ILE A 173 11.39 -0.92 -0.25
C ILE A 173 12.48 0.17 -0.22
N ALA A 174 13.41 0.11 0.72
CA ALA A 174 14.53 1.05 0.78
C ALA A 174 15.42 0.94 -0.47
N ARG A 175 15.64 -0.28 -0.97
CA ARG A 175 16.38 -0.54 -2.20
C ARG A 175 15.69 0.08 -3.43
N GLU A 176 14.36 -0.05 -3.54
CA GLU A 176 13.61 0.59 -4.63
C GLU A 176 13.64 2.12 -4.54
N ILE A 177 13.58 2.70 -3.33
CA ILE A 177 13.75 4.14 -3.13
C ILE A 177 15.17 4.58 -3.54
N GLY A 178 16.20 3.80 -3.18
CA GLY A 178 17.59 4.08 -3.53
C GLY A 178 17.92 4.00 -5.03
N ARG A 179 17.06 3.34 -5.84
CA ARG A 179 17.20 3.32 -7.30
C ARG A 179 16.83 4.65 -7.96
N HIS A 180 15.90 5.42 -7.33
CA HIS A 180 15.36 6.66 -7.86
C HIS A 180 15.16 7.69 -6.73
N PRO A 181 16.27 8.13 -6.07
CA PRO A 181 16.18 9.05 -4.95
C PRO A 181 15.64 10.44 -5.33
N GLU A 182 15.72 10.79 -6.62
CA GLU A 182 15.24 12.05 -7.19
C GLU A 182 13.70 12.10 -7.38
N TRP A 183 13.02 10.95 -7.37
CA TRP A 183 11.56 10.91 -7.55
C TRP A 183 10.87 11.24 -6.23
N ARG A 184 10.53 12.52 -6.04
CA ARG A 184 10.00 13.01 -4.77
C ARG A 184 8.88 14.03 -4.94
N VAL A 185 7.93 14.00 -4.01
CA VAL A 185 6.94 15.07 -3.84
C VAL A 185 7.61 16.30 -3.23
N GLN A 186 7.32 17.48 -3.80
CA GLN A 186 7.68 18.76 -3.24
C GLN A 186 6.50 19.30 -2.42
N ALA A 187 6.69 19.48 -1.11
CA ALA A 187 5.62 19.86 -0.19
C ALA A 187 5.81 21.24 0.45
N ASN A 188 6.86 21.96 0.07
CA ASN A 188 7.20 23.26 0.67
C ASN A 188 6.14 24.32 0.31
N GLY A 189 5.66 25.04 1.33
CA GLY A 189 4.68 26.10 1.17
C GLY A 189 3.23 25.66 0.96
N LEU A 190 2.97 24.35 1.00
CA LEU A 190 1.61 23.80 0.94
C LEU A 190 1.03 23.60 2.35
N ALA A 191 -0.30 23.52 2.43
CA ALA A 191 -1.05 23.33 3.68
C ALA A 191 -0.71 24.39 4.77
N SER A 192 -0.67 25.64 4.35
CA SER A 192 -0.27 26.78 5.21
C SER A 192 -1.40 27.75 5.58
N GLY A 193 -2.65 27.45 5.22
CA GLY A 193 -3.82 28.31 5.44
C GLY A 193 -4.93 27.66 6.26
N ASP A 194 -6.16 28.11 6.03
CA ASP A 194 -7.35 27.73 6.79
C ASP A 194 -8.43 27.05 5.92
N ARG A 195 -8.27 27.01 4.61
CA ARG A 195 -9.25 26.42 3.69
C ARG A 195 -9.42 24.93 3.99
N PRO A 196 -10.66 24.41 4.11
CA PRO A 196 -10.87 22.98 4.25
C PRO A 196 -10.27 22.21 3.07
N LEU A 197 -9.47 21.18 3.35
CA LEU A 197 -8.86 20.37 2.28
C LEU A 197 -9.90 19.74 1.36
N LEU A 198 -11.06 19.34 1.90
CA LEU A 198 -12.14 18.76 1.09
C LEU A 198 -12.60 19.71 -0.03
N ASP A 199 -12.74 20.99 0.26
CA ASP A 199 -13.19 21.99 -0.73
C ASP A 199 -12.17 22.09 -1.88
N ALA A 200 -10.88 22.12 -1.56
CA ALA A 200 -9.82 22.12 -2.56
C ALA A 200 -9.82 20.86 -3.43
N LEU A 201 -9.99 19.68 -2.81
CA LEU A 201 -9.97 18.39 -3.52
C LEU A 201 -11.20 18.19 -4.43
N LEU A 202 -12.31 18.87 -4.20
CA LEU A 202 -13.49 18.86 -5.08
C LEU A 202 -13.33 19.75 -6.33
N GLU A 203 -12.31 20.59 -6.36
CA GLU A 203 -11.99 21.50 -7.47
C GLU A 203 -10.86 21.00 -8.38
N ILE A 204 -10.32 19.77 -8.13
CA ILE A 204 -9.23 19.21 -8.93
C ILE A 204 -9.62 19.18 -10.41
N PRO A 205 -8.80 19.79 -11.30
CA PRO A 205 -9.07 19.81 -12.73
C PRO A 205 -8.84 18.43 -13.35
N ASP A 206 -9.52 18.13 -14.44
CA ASP A 206 -9.19 17.02 -15.33
C ASP A 206 -8.10 17.49 -16.30
N LEU A 207 -6.89 16.93 -16.16
CA LEU A 207 -5.75 17.19 -17.05
C LEU A 207 -5.52 16.05 -18.05
N GLY A 208 -6.29 14.96 -17.91
CA GLY A 208 -6.12 13.74 -18.68
C GLY A 208 -4.87 12.94 -18.25
N MET A 209 -4.78 11.71 -18.78
CA MET A 209 -3.69 10.81 -18.46
C MET A 209 -2.37 11.29 -19.08
N PRO A 210 -1.26 11.38 -18.32
CA PRO A 210 0.06 11.60 -18.91
C PRO A 210 0.47 10.40 -19.79
N GLY A 211 1.53 10.51 -20.55
CA GLY A 211 2.00 9.45 -21.47
C GLY A 211 2.33 8.10 -20.81
N SER A 212 2.23 8.01 -19.49
CA SER A 212 2.42 6.80 -18.70
C SER A 212 1.58 6.86 -17.42
N ASN A 213 1.10 5.70 -16.98
CA ASN A 213 0.32 5.54 -15.74
C ASN A 213 1.17 5.25 -14.48
N PHE A 214 2.49 5.46 -14.53
CA PHE A 214 3.32 5.37 -13.34
C PHE A 214 2.96 6.48 -12.35
N ILE A 215 2.87 6.13 -11.06
CA ILE A 215 2.50 7.05 -9.98
C ILE A 215 3.37 8.30 -9.98
N PHE A 216 4.69 8.15 -10.16
CA PHE A 216 5.61 9.28 -10.30
C PHE A 216 5.16 10.27 -11.40
N GLN A 217 4.79 9.76 -12.58
CA GLN A 217 4.40 10.61 -13.72
C GLN A 217 3.03 11.26 -13.51
N MET A 218 2.08 10.57 -12.91
CA MET A 218 0.78 11.16 -12.56
C MET A 218 0.92 12.27 -11.52
N VAL A 219 1.71 12.05 -10.48
CA VAL A 219 1.95 13.07 -9.45
C VAL A 219 2.72 14.28 -10.03
N ALA A 220 3.72 14.05 -10.87
CA ALA A 220 4.45 15.11 -11.55
C ALA A 220 3.55 15.91 -12.51
N HIS A 221 2.64 15.24 -13.23
CA HIS A 221 1.66 15.87 -14.12
C HIS A 221 0.69 16.80 -13.39
N GLY A 222 0.26 16.43 -12.18
CA GLY A 222 -0.63 17.22 -11.35
C GLY A 222 0.10 18.24 -10.43
N ALA A 223 1.41 18.40 -10.53
CA ALA A 223 2.19 19.18 -9.56
C ALA A 223 1.78 20.67 -9.49
N ASP A 224 1.58 21.32 -10.64
CA ASP A 224 1.14 22.74 -10.68
C ASP A 224 -0.27 22.90 -10.09
N ALA A 225 -1.20 22.01 -10.45
CA ALA A 225 -2.53 22.00 -9.85
C ALA A 225 -2.49 21.77 -8.34
N ALA A 226 -1.58 20.94 -7.85
CA ALA A 226 -1.38 20.73 -6.41
C ALA A 226 -0.89 22.00 -5.72
N ILE A 227 0.03 22.76 -6.32
CA ILE A 227 0.51 24.04 -5.79
C ILE A 227 -0.65 25.03 -5.68
N ASP A 228 -1.44 25.16 -6.74
CA ASP A 228 -2.55 26.11 -6.79
C ASP A 228 -3.67 25.76 -5.78
N LEU A 229 -3.98 24.46 -5.63
CA LEU A 229 -5.09 24.01 -4.80
C LEU A 229 -4.74 23.88 -3.32
N LEU A 230 -3.50 23.55 -2.99
CA LEU A 230 -3.09 23.17 -1.63
C LEU A 230 -2.33 24.26 -0.87
N GLY A 231 -2.05 25.40 -1.49
CA GLY A 231 -1.27 26.48 -0.88
C GLY A 231 -1.92 27.05 0.39
N ASP A 232 -3.24 27.24 0.35
CA ASP A 232 -4.03 27.87 1.42
C ASP A 232 -4.85 26.87 2.27
N VAL A 233 -4.67 25.57 2.10
CA VAL A 233 -5.43 24.57 2.87
C VAL A 233 -4.95 24.44 4.31
N SER A 234 -5.87 24.00 5.17
CA SER A 234 -5.60 23.70 6.57
C SER A 234 -4.73 22.45 6.74
N SER A 235 -3.80 22.53 7.68
CA SER A 235 -2.97 21.42 8.13
C SER A 235 -3.63 20.53 9.19
N ASP A 236 -4.95 20.64 9.44
CA ASP A 236 -5.67 19.74 10.35
C ASP A 236 -5.57 18.30 9.82
N SER A 237 -4.76 17.48 10.47
CA SER A 237 -4.48 16.11 10.06
C SER A 237 -5.69 15.19 10.16
N ILE A 238 -6.62 15.41 11.10
CA ILE A 238 -7.82 14.57 11.27
C ILE A 238 -8.82 14.89 10.18
N ALA A 239 -9.14 16.17 9.99
CA ALA A 239 -10.03 16.62 8.92
C ALA A 239 -9.42 16.28 7.54
N GLY A 240 -8.12 16.48 7.38
CA GLY A 240 -7.38 16.12 6.17
C GLY A 240 -7.45 14.63 5.84
N ALA A 241 -7.19 13.76 6.79
CA ALA A 241 -7.28 12.31 6.59
C ALA A 241 -8.68 11.86 6.16
N ARG A 242 -9.74 12.42 6.77
CA ARG A 242 -11.13 12.16 6.38
C ARG A 242 -11.43 12.67 4.97
N ALA A 243 -11.02 13.89 4.64
CA ALA A 243 -11.23 14.48 3.32
C ALA A 243 -10.58 13.62 2.22
N LEU A 244 -9.32 13.25 2.38
CA LEU A 244 -8.57 12.39 1.45
C LEU A 244 -9.25 11.02 1.26
N SER A 245 -9.65 10.39 2.36
CA SER A 245 -10.31 9.07 2.31
C SER A 245 -11.68 9.13 1.63
N ARG A 246 -12.47 10.18 1.91
CA ARG A 246 -13.78 10.39 1.27
C ARG A 246 -13.65 10.62 -0.23
N VAL A 247 -12.73 11.48 -0.66
CA VAL A 247 -12.48 11.76 -2.09
C VAL A 247 -12.02 10.50 -2.81
N ALA A 248 -11.14 9.71 -2.20
CA ALA A 248 -10.68 8.43 -2.74
C ALA A 248 -11.84 7.42 -2.92
N ALA A 249 -12.71 7.29 -1.91
CA ALA A 249 -13.86 6.38 -1.98
C ALA A 249 -14.91 6.85 -3.01
N TRP A 250 -15.18 8.16 -3.11
CA TRP A 250 -16.05 8.70 -4.17
C TRP A 250 -15.45 8.48 -5.56
N SER A 251 -14.13 8.62 -5.72
CA SER A 251 -13.45 8.32 -6.99
C SER A 251 -13.65 6.87 -7.40
N MET A 252 -13.48 5.93 -6.47
CA MET A 252 -13.74 4.50 -6.71
C MET A 252 -15.18 4.23 -7.17
N LEU A 253 -16.17 4.93 -6.60
CA LEU A 253 -17.59 4.68 -6.82
C LEU A 253 -18.20 5.44 -8.01
N GLN A 254 -17.65 6.61 -8.35
CA GLN A 254 -18.28 7.55 -9.27
C GLN A 254 -17.54 7.72 -10.60
N ASP A 255 -16.25 7.40 -10.63
CA ASP A 255 -15.41 7.62 -11.80
C ASP A 255 -15.34 6.41 -12.75
N SER A 256 -14.53 6.48 -13.78
CA SER A 256 -14.41 5.43 -14.79
C SER A 256 -13.96 4.10 -14.18
N ALA A 257 -14.60 3.01 -14.58
CA ALA A 257 -14.24 1.65 -14.19
C ALA A 257 -12.86 1.21 -14.74
N GLU A 258 -12.33 1.89 -15.74
CA GLU A 258 -11.03 1.61 -16.36
C GLU A 258 -9.87 1.66 -15.37
N HIS A 259 -9.95 2.54 -14.36
CA HIS A 259 -8.90 2.74 -13.37
C HIS A 259 -9.17 2.06 -12.02
N ILE A 260 -10.25 1.27 -11.89
CA ILE A 260 -10.66 0.64 -10.63
C ILE A 260 -9.54 -0.16 -9.98
N PRO A 261 -8.89 -1.14 -10.66
CA PRO A 261 -8.05 -2.11 -9.97
C PRO A 261 -6.72 -1.50 -9.48
N TYR A 262 -6.16 -0.56 -10.23
CA TYR A 262 -4.80 -0.10 -9.96
C TYR A 262 -4.72 1.40 -9.65
N GLY A 263 -5.55 2.23 -10.28
CA GLY A 263 -5.57 3.67 -10.07
C GLY A 263 -6.26 4.05 -8.77
N TRP A 264 -7.56 3.77 -8.65
CA TRP A 264 -8.37 4.19 -7.51
C TRP A 264 -7.99 3.47 -6.20
N THR A 265 -7.40 2.28 -6.27
CA THR A 265 -6.86 1.60 -5.09
C THR A 265 -5.69 2.35 -4.46
N HIS A 266 -4.80 2.92 -5.29
CA HIS A 266 -3.68 3.74 -4.81
C HIS A 266 -4.14 5.11 -4.31
N THR A 267 -5.19 5.67 -4.88
CA THR A 267 -5.77 6.96 -4.47
C THR A 267 -6.22 6.94 -2.99
N LEU A 268 -6.63 5.79 -2.44
CA LEU A 268 -6.91 5.64 -1.01
C LEU A 268 -5.67 5.23 -0.22
N SER A 269 -4.99 4.15 -0.66
CA SER A 269 -4.01 3.47 0.19
C SER A 269 -2.73 4.28 0.42
N ILE A 270 -2.26 5.09 -0.55
CA ILE A 270 -1.04 5.89 -0.40
C ILE A 270 -1.28 7.10 0.50
N PRO A 271 -2.27 7.99 0.24
CA PRO A 271 -2.52 9.12 1.14
C PRO A 271 -2.87 8.69 2.57
N GLN A 272 -3.68 7.65 2.73
CA GLN A 272 -4.00 7.10 4.05
C GLN A 272 -2.73 6.64 4.80
N ALA A 273 -1.82 5.96 4.10
CA ALA A 273 -0.56 5.55 4.69
C ALA A 273 0.27 6.76 5.13
N VAL A 274 0.41 7.80 4.28
CA VAL A 274 1.11 9.06 4.62
C VAL A 274 0.53 9.70 5.88
N MET A 275 -0.81 9.85 5.93
CA MET A 275 -1.50 10.46 7.09
C MET A 275 -1.39 9.63 8.37
N SER A 276 -1.03 8.36 8.28
CA SER A 276 -0.83 7.47 9.44
C SER A 276 0.59 7.48 10.01
N LEU A 277 1.53 8.16 9.34
CA LEU A 277 2.89 8.32 9.82
C LEU A 277 2.99 9.48 10.80
N ASP A 278 4.00 9.43 11.67
CA ASP A 278 4.28 10.49 12.64
C ASP A 278 5.04 11.64 11.97
N LEU A 279 4.34 12.37 11.10
CA LEU A 279 4.87 13.51 10.34
C LEU A 279 4.38 14.83 10.94
N ASP A 280 5.09 15.92 10.60
CA ASP A 280 4.51 17.25 10.74
C ASP A 280 3.17 17.31 9.99
N PRO A 281 2.09 17.80 10.62
CA PRO A 281 0.75 17.81 10.02
C PRO A 281 0.67 18.52 8.67
N ALA A 282 1.38 19.63 8.49
CA ALA A 282 1.39 20.35 7.22
C ALA A 282 2.10 19.53 6.12
N VAL A 283 3.20 18.87 6.47
CA VAL A 283 3.91 17.95 5.55
C VAL A 283 3.02 16.76 5.18
N ALA A 284 2.34 16.16 6.15
CA ALA A 284 1.46 15.01 5.88
C ALA A 284 0.32 15.38 4.91
N VAL A 285 -0.39 16.48 5.20
CA VAL A 285 -1.49 16.98 4.35
C VAL A 285 -0.98 17.38 2.97
N ALA A 286 0.15 18.09 2.89
CA ALA A 286 0.74 18.52 1.63
C ALA A 286 1.14 17.32 0.74
N VAL A 287 1.84 16.35 1.28
CA VAL A 287 2.29 15.15 0.54
C VAL A 287 1.10 14.31 0.10
N ALA A 288 0.19 13.99 1.01
CA ALA A 288 -0.98 13.18 0.71
C ALA A 288 -1.94 13.90 -0.27
N GLY A 289 -2.13 15.20 -0.09
CA GLY A 289 -2.92 16.04 -0.99
C GLY A 289 -2.34 16.09 -2.40
N THR A 290 -1.02 16.28 -2.54
CA THR A 290 -0.34 16.28 -3.85
C THR A 290 -0.52 14.95 -4.58
N GLN A 291 -0.46 13.83 -3.87
CA GLN A 291 -0.69 12.50 -4.46
C GLN A 291 -2.13 12.35 -4.98
N ILE A 292 -3.13 12.73 -4.19
CA ILE A 292 -4.54 12.70 -4.63
C ILE A 292 -4.79 13.65 -5.81
N VAL A 293 -4.23 14.86 -5.78
CA VAL A 293 -4.34 15.78 -6.90
C VAL A 293 -3.78 15.15 -8.17
N GLY A 294 -2.57 14.57 -8.10
CA GLY A 294 -1.97 13.88 -9.24
C GLY A 294 -2.82 12.74 -9.79
N PHE A 295 -3.37 11.90 -8.93
CA PHE A 295 -4.24 10.79 -9.35
C PHE A 295 -5.54 11.31 -9.97
N ARG A 296 -6.22 12.24 -9.30
CA ARG A 296 -7.49 12.77 -9.76
C ARG A 296 -7.35 13.59 -11.05
N ALA A 297 -6.35 14.44 -11.13
CA ALA A 297 -6.08 15.24 -12.34
C ALA A 297 -5.73 14.37 -13.55
N SER A 298 -5.09 13.19 -13.33
CA SER A 298 -4.72 12.27 -14.40
C SER A 298 -5.84 11.31 -14.81
N MET A 299 -6.61 10.80 -13.86
CA MET A 299 -7.56 9.70 -14.11
C MET A 299 -9.03 10.10 -13.93
N GLY A 300 -9.28 11.19 -13.20
CA GLY A 300 -10.64 11.64 -12.91
C GLY A 300 -11.27 12.31 -14.12
N THR A 301 -12.40 11.77 -14.59
CA THR A 301 -13.15 12.28 -15.74
C THR A 301 -14.45 12.96 -15.34
N ARG A 302 -14.76 12.98 -14.04
CA ARG A 302 -16.02 13.52 -13.52
C ARG A 302 -15.79 14.39 -12.31
N ARG A 303 -16.61 15.43 -12.18
CA ARG A 303 -16.75 16.14 -10.92
C ARG A 303 -17.41 15.21 -9.90
N LEU A 304 -16.76 15.05 -8.74
CA LEU A 304 -17.32 14.23 -7.66
C LEU A 304 -18.57 14.91 -7.07
N ASP A 305 -19.56 14.09 -6.74
CA ASP A 305 -20.77 14.51 -6.05
C ASP A 305 -20.79 13.89 -4.63
N PRO A 306 -20.41 14.65 -3.59
CA PRO A 306 -20.40 14.16 -2.22
C PRO A 306 -21.77 13.73 -1.69
N TRP A 307 -22.84 14.19 -2.31
CA TRP A 307 -24.24 13.91 -1.91
C TRP A 307 -24.84 12.73 -2.66
N ARG A 308 -24.16 12.22 -3.67
CA ARG A 308 -24.60 11.03 -4.37
C ARG A 308 -24.44 9.84 -3.45
N SER A 309 -25.56 9.23 -3.05
CA SER A 309 -25.53 7.95 -2.34
C SER A 309 -24.69 6.95 -3.14
N PRO A 310 -23.80 6.17 -2.48
CA PRO A 310 -23.20 5.02 -3.12
C PRO A 310 -24.34 4.20 -3.74
N GLN A 311 -24.25 3.91 -5.04
CA GLN A 311 -25.21 2.96 -5.62
C GLN A 311 -25.19 1.75 -4.71
N GLU A 312 -26.37 1.24 -4.36
CA GLU A 312 -26.51 0.11 -3.45
C GLU A 312 -25.65 -1.08 -3.92
N ALA A 313 -24.38 -1.04 -3.52
CA ALA A 313 -23.63 -2.27 -3.43
C ALA A 313 -24.40 -3.09 -2.40
N ALA A 314 -24.88 -4.27 -2.79
CA ALA A 314 -25.55 -5.16 -1.86
C ALA A 314 -24.72 -5.20 -0.58
N PRO A 315 -25.30 -5.03 0.62
CA PRO A 315 -24.55 -4.93 1.85
C PRO A 315 -23.77 -6.22 2.06
N SER A 316 -22.55 -6.24 1.56
CA SER A 316 -21.63 -7.34 1.79
C SER A 316 -21.26 -7.29 3.26
N HIS A 317 -21.44 -8.39 3.97
CA HIS A 317 -20.97 -8.49 5.34
C HIS A 317 -19.45 -8.30 5.35
N ALA A 318 -18.91 -7.62 6.36
CA ALA A 318 -17.46 -7.37 6.45
C ALA A 318 -16.63 -8.66 6.36
N VAL A 319 -17.16 -9.78 6.87
CA VAL A 319 -16.52 -11.10 6.78
C VAL A 319 -16.44 -11.59 5.33
N ASP A 320 -17.47 -11.35 4.51
CA ASP A 320 -17.49 -11.77 3.10
C ASP A 320 -16.46 -10.98 2.29
N LEU A 321 -16.31 -9.67 2.53
CA LEU A 321 -15.27 -8.84 1.91
C LEU A 321 -13.86 -9.30 2.29
N VAL A 322 -13.64 -9.64 3.56
CA VAL A 322 -12.35 -10.18 4.03
C VAL A 322 -12.08 -11.53 3.37
N SER A 323 -13.06 -12.42 3.32
CA SER A 323 -12.94 -13.74 2.69
C SER A 323 -12.61 -13.62 1.20
N SER A 324 -13.36 -12.80 0.47
CA SER A 324 -13.11 -12.51 -0.93
C SER A 324 -11.69 -11.98 -1.16
N ALA A 325 -11.27 -10.96 -0.41
CA ALA A 325 -9.94 -10.38 -0.53
C ALA A 325 -8.82 -11.38 -0.22
N LEU A 326 -8.96 -12.18 0.85
CA LEU A 326 -7.91 -13.13 1.25
C LEU A 326 -7.81 -14.37 0.34
N ARG A 327 -8.85 -14.70 -0.40
CA ARG A 327 -8.82 -15.77 -1.43
C ARG A 327 -8.26 -15.28 -2.76
N HIS A 328 -8.37 -13.99 -3.05
CA HIS A 328 -7.99 -13.41 -4.33
C HIS A 328 -6.46 -13.35 -4.52
N PHE A 329 -6.02 -13.38 -5.79
CA PHE A 329 -4.59 -13.35 -6.14
C PHE A 329 -4.01 -11.94 -6.23
N ASP A 330 -4.84 -10.91 -6.43
CA ASP A 330 -4.36 -9.55 -6.64
C ASP A 330 -4.15 -8.80 -5.32
N ALA A 331 -2.94 -8.27 -5.16
CA ALA A 331 -2.52 -7.52 -3.98
C ALA A 331 -3.35 -6.26 -3.72
N HIS A 332 -3.90 -5.63 -4.78
CA HIS A 332 -4.65 -4.38 -4.63
C HIS A 332 -5.99 -4.62 -3.96
N LEU A 333 -6.70 -5.73 -4.27
CA LEU A 333 -7.94 -6.06 -3.57
C LEU A 333 -7.69 -6.25 -2.07
N VAL A 334 -6.63 -6.97 -1.70
CA VAL A 334 -6.27 -7.22 -0.30
C VAL A 334 -5.95 -5.92 0.43
N LYS A 335 -5.04 -5.12 -0.12
CA LYS A 335 -4.61 -3.84 0.48
C LYS A 335 -5.76 -2.84 0.57
N TYR A 336 -6.56 -2.72 -0.49
CA TYR A 336 -7.68 -1.78 -0.55
C TYR A 336 -8.78 -2.14 0.44
N THR A 337 -9.13 -3.43 0.57
CA THR A 337 -10.10 -3.89 1.57
C THR A 337 -9.65 -3.52 2.99
N LEU A 338 -8.37 -3.72 3.32
CA LEU A 338 -7.82 -3.29 4.60
C LEU A 338 -7.90 -1.78 4.77
N ALA A 339 -7.50 -1.00 3.74
CA ALA A 339 -7.54 0.46 3.78
C ALA A 339 -8.96 1.00 3.97
N CYS A 340 -9.97 0.39 3.33
CA CYS A 340 -11.37 0.75 3.52
C CYS A 340 -11.85 0.50 4.96
N PHE A 341 -11.46 -0.61 5.58
CA PHE A 341 -11.81 -0.87 6.97
C PHE A 341 -11.11 0.09 7.95
N ASP A 342 -9.91 0.50 7.64
CA ASP A 342 -9.18 1.51 8.43
C ASP A 342 -9.82 2.89 8.28
N ALA A 343 -10.21 3.26 7.07
CA ALA A 343 -10.94 4.50 6.81
C ALA A 343 -12.29 4.52 7.53
N ALA A 344 -13.05 3.41 7.47
CA ALA A 344 -14.32 3.28 8.18
C ALA A 344 -14.17 3.43 9.71
N ALA A 345 -13.08 2.92 10.27
CA ALA A 345 -12.78 3.06 11.70
C ALA A 345 -12.38 4.51 12.08
N ALA A 346 -11.66 5.20 11.18
CA ALA A 346 -11.21 6.60 11.39
C ALA A 346 -12.31 7.64 11.12
N ASP A 347 -13.30 7.31 10.30
CA ASP A 347 -14.42 8.16 9.90
C ASP A 347 -15.76 7.40 10.02
N PRO A 348 -16.22 7.11 11.27
CA PRO A 348 -17.41 6.28 11.50
C PRO A 348 -18.69 6.87 10.90
N GLU A 349 -18.78 8.19 10.73
CA GLU A 349 -19.92 8.87 10.12
C GLU A 349 -20.12 8.47 8.65
N GLN A 350 -19.02 8.13 7.97
CA GLN A 350 -19.00 7.73 6.57
C GLN A 350 -18.56 6.25 6.38
N ALA A 351 -18.63 5.43 7.43
CA ALA A 351 -18.20 4.03 7.36
C ALA A 351 -18.85 3.25 6.20
N HIS A 352 -20.13 3.53 5.90
CA HIS A 352 -20.85 2.92 4.78
C HIS A 352 -20.23 3.23 3.41
N LEU A 353 -19.65 4.43 3.23
CA LEU A 353 -18.98 4.84 2.00
C LEU A 353 -17.78 3.95 1.70
N TYR A 354 -16.96 3.68 2.71
CA TYR A 354 -15.76 2.86 2.56
C TYR A 354 -16.08 1.37 2.35
N VAL A 355 -17.11 0.87 3.03
CA VAL A 355 -17.61 -0.49 2.80
C VAL A 355 -18.17 -0.65 1.39
N ALA A 356 -18.91 0.34 0.89
CA ALA A 356 -19.39 0.37 -0.49
C ALA A 356 -18.24 0.37 -1.50
N ALA A 357 -17.18 1.16 -1.26
CA ALA A 357 -16.00 1.19 -2.13
C ALA A 357 -15.26 -0.16 -2.16
N ALA A 358 -15.08 -0.82 -1.01
CA ALA A 358 -14.50 -2.16 -0.94
C ALA A 358 -15.37 -3.20 -1.68
N SER A 359 -16.70 -3.13 -1.49
CA SER A 359 -17.65 -4.00 -2.17
C SER A 359 -17.65 -3.78 -3.69
N HIS A 360 -17.53 -2.52 -4.14
CA HIS A 360 -17.45 -2.20 -5.56
C HIS A 360 -16.21 -2.82 -6.22
N LEU A 361 -15.03 -2.69 -5.60
CA LEU A 361 -13.81 -3.33 -6.09
C LEU A 361 -13.93 -4.86 -6.10
N SER A 362 -14.47 -5.47 -5.03
CA SER A 362 -14.67 -6.91 -4.96
C SER A 362 -15.62 -7.41 -6.05
N SER A 363 -16.70 -6.67 -6.31
CA SER A 363 -17.66 -6.98 -7.37
C SER A 363 -17.06 -6.85 -8.77
N TRP A 364 -16.22 -5.83 -8.97
CA TRP A 364 -15.48 -5.66 -10.22
C TRP A 364 -14.57 -6.86 -10.49
N TRP A 365 -13.79 -7.28 -9.50
CA TRP A 365 -12.91 -8.45 -9.63
C TRP A 365 -13.70 -9.75 -9.88
N ALA A 366 -14.91 -9.90 -9.31
CA ALA A 366 -15.76 -11.07 -9.57
C ALA A 366 -16.22 -11.17 -11.04
N THR A 367 -16.12 -10.10 -11.83
CA THR A 367 -16.38 -10.10 -13.28
C THR A 367 -15.15 -10.37 -14.13
N GLN A 368 -13.96 -10.45 -13.53
CA GLN A 368 -12.71 -10.69 -14.24
C GLN A 368 -12.35 -12.19 -14.22
N PRO A 369 -11.51 -12.65 -15.17
CA PRO A 369 -11.01 -14.02 -15.14
C PRO A 369 -10.30 -14.33 -13.81
N ASP A 370 -10.62 -15.48 -13.22
CA ASP A 370 -9.92 -16.01 -12.05
C ASP A 370 -8.55 -16.59 -12.46
N ASP A 371 -7.64 -16.74 -11.50
CA ASP A 371 -6.34 -17.37 -11.70
C ASP A 371 -6.39 -18.92 -11.68
N GLY A 372 -7.57 -19.51 -11.51
CA GLY A 372 -7.80 -20.97 -11.50
C GLY A 372 -7.22 -21.67 -10.26
N PHE A 373 -6.73 -20.94 -9.27
CA PHE A 373 -6.08 -21.53 -8.08
C PHE A 373 -7.01 -22.45 -7.30
N PHE A 374 -8.29 -22.14 -7.22
CA PHE A 374 -9.29 -22.91 -6.48
C PHE A 374 -10.15 -23.85 -7.34
N ASP A 375 -9.97 -23.90 -8.65
CA ASP A 375 -10.84 -24.68 -9.58
C ASP A 375 -10.91 -26.19 -9.26
N SER A 376 -9.93 -26.73 -8.54
CA SER A 376 -9.90 -28.15 -8.16
C SER A 376 -10.68 -28.46 -6.85
N VAL A 377 -11.29 -27.46 -6.22
CA VAL A 377 -11.95 -27.63 -4.90
C VAL A 377 -13.42 -28.00 -5.06
N ASP A 378 -14.05 -27.63 -6.18
CA ASP A 378 -15.48 -27.83 -6.44
C ASP A 378 -15.76 -29.11 -7.30
N GLN A 379 -14.75 -29.95 -7.52
CA GLN A 379 -14.88 -31.29 -8.14
C GLN A 379 -14.68 -32.40 -7.10
#